data_da8f0af0818861d76ece0b1bdc2b4b3b
#
_entry.id   da8f0af0818861d76ece0b1bdc2b4b3b
#
_cell.length_a   1.000
_cell.length_b   1.000
_cell.length_c   1.000
_cell.angle_alpha   90.00
_cell.angle_beta   90.00
_cell.angle_gamma   90.00
#
_symmetry.space_group_name_H-M   'P 1'
#
loop_
_entity.id
_entity.type
_entity.pdbx_description
1 polymer ?
#
loop_
_entity_poly.entity_id
_entity_poly.type
_entity_poly.pdbx_seq_one_letter_code
_entity_poly.pdbx_strand_id
1 'polypeptide(L)'
;MKSSHRFPLRRQIVWGMRFFTILTSLAVGAALFILSNQYVRANSLQAAEFNLRLVATSIETSLDSADALLNWASINSTVRRYISQEDVNGTQTIAAYEAVQEKYYSSTLYSHILRFFITNENDRHLQFGTLNSSAALNRTTIKQFLTKGYGMQFTTDPLLPGSPDCIALSQPVRSGKGTLHRGSTYLALDTAIITDPAAGYSLTDGSALYWEMGSRLWQIQNGSLTETENRLREVDYTLRTESKSGVTEQTAWQSKVQLDGQNYYVVKVTLNGRSAALVQLLPANTF
;
A
#
# COMPACT_ATOMS: atom_id res chain seq x y z
N MET A 1 78.07 -10.12 -32.34
CA MET A 1 77.42 -8.94 -32.98
C MET A 1 75.90 -9.14 -32.93
N LYS A 2 75.18 -8.42 -32.05
CA LYS A 2 73.74 -8.45 -31.99
C LYS A 2 73.15 -7.47 -33.01
N SER A 3 72.54 -7.95 -34.07
CA SER A 3 71.85 -7.11 -35.05
C SER A 3 70.55 -6.57 -34.39
N SER A 4 70.59 -5.30 -34.07
CA SER A 4 69.39 -4.56 -33.64
C SER A 4 68.45 -4.41 -34.85
N HIS A 5 67.42 -5.21 -34.96
CA HIS A 5 66.30 -5.00 -35.89
C HIS A 5 65.63 -3.66 -35.58
N ARG A 6 66.14 -2.59 -36.19
CA ARG A 6 65.46 -1.28 -36.19
C ARG A 6 64.25 -1.40 -37.11
N PHE A 7 63.03 -1.51 -36.50
CA PHE A 7 61.76 -1.39 -37.23
C PHE A 7 61.78 -0.03 -37.96
N PRO A 8 61.52 0.01 -39.29
CA PRO A 8 61.47 1.26 -40.02
C PRO A 8 60.48 2.23 -39.40
N LEU A 9 60.86 3.49 -39.17
CA LEU A 9 60.14 4.55 -38.49
C LEU A 9 58.66 4.64 -38.92
N ARG A 10 58.40 4.44 -40.21
CA ARG A 10 57.10 4.40 -40.84
C ARG A 10 56.17 3.30 -40.20
N ARG A 11 56.75 2.13 -39.92
CA ARG A 11 56.01 1.02 -39.28
C ARG A 11 55.65 1.35 -37.81
N GLN A 12 56.52 1.97 -37.06
CA GLN A 12 56.30 2.40 -35.69
C GLN A 12 55.22 3.45 -35.64
N ILE A 13 55.17 4.43 -36.51
CA ILE A 13 54.14 5.45 -36.59
C ILE A 13 52.78 4.83 -36.94
N VAL A 14 52.69 3.94 -37.90
CA VAL A 14 51.45 3.28 -38.31
C VAL A 14 50.91 2.38 -37.16
N TRP A 15 51.78 1.65 -36.49
CA TRP A 15 51.37 0.84 -35.32
C TRP A 15 50.93 1.71 -34.14
N GLY A 16 51.62 2.82 -33.88
CA GLY A 16 51.24 3.79 -32.86
C GLY A 16 49.86 4.42 -33.13
N MET A 17 49.63 4.84 -34.39
CA MET A 17 48.30 5.37 -34.77
C MET A 17 47.17 4.33 -34.61
N ARG A 18 47.41 3.10 -35.09
CA ARG A 18 46.42 2.02 -34.93
C ARG A 18 46.13 1.72 -33.47
N PHE A 19 47.14 1.62 -32.63
CA PHE A 19 47.01 1.40 -31.22
C PHE A 19 46.23 2.53 -30.54
N PHE A 20 46.54 3.78 -30.87
CA PHE A 20 45.84 4.95 -30.36
C PHE A 20 44.37 4.97 -30.78
N THR A 21 44.06 4.66 -32.04
CA THR A 21 42.67 4.58 -32.54
C THR A 21 41.87 3.48 -31.82
N ILE A 22 42.48 2.31 -31.64
CA ILE A 22 41.83 1.20 -30.91
C ILE A 22 41.57 1.60 -29.45
N LEU A 23 42.56 2.19 -28.77
CA LEU A 23 42.44 2.61 -27.38
C LEU A 23 41.35 3.67 -27.19
N THR A 24 41.33 4.69 -28.08
CA THR A 24 40.31 5.74 -28.03
C THR A 24 38.90 5.18 -28.32
N SER A 25 38.76 4.30 -29.30
CA SER A 25 37.48 3.66 -29.60
C SER A 25 36.97 2.80 -28.40
N LEU A 26 37.90 2.08 -27.76
CA LEU A 26 37.55 1.27 -26.57
C LEU A 26 37.18 2.13 -25.38
N ALA A 27 37.88 3.24 -25.15
CA ALA A 27 37.57 4.19 -24.10
C ALA A 27 36.19 4.86 -24.30
N VAL A 28 35.92 5.31 -25.56
CA VAL A 28 34.61 5.89 -25.91
C VAL A 28 33.50 4.85 -25.77
N GLY A 29 33.74 3.62 -26.26
CA GLY A 29 32.77 2.52 -26.12
C GLY A 29 32.45 2.20 -24.65
N ALA A 30 33.48 2.12 -23.79
CA ALA A 30 33.31 1.91 -22.36
C ALA A 30 32.54 3.06 -21.69
N ALA A 31 32.86 4.31 -22.03
CA ALA A 31 32.15 5.48 -21.49
C ALA A 31 30.67 5.49 -21.91
N LEU A 32 30.40 5.23 -23.19
CA LEU A 32 29.01 5.14 -23.68
C LEU A 32 28.22 3.99 -23.01
N PHE A 33 28.85 2.84 -22.80
CA PHE A 33 28.24 1.71 -22.11
C PHE A 33 27.89 2.07 -20.67
N ILE A 34 28.81 2.70 -19.93
CA ILE A 34 28.56 3.13 -18.54
C ILE A 34 27.43 4.16 -18.48
N LEU A 35 27.43 5.16 -19.35
CA LEU A 35 26.41 6.20 -19.42
C LEU A 35 25.03 5.59 -19.78
N SER A 36 24.99 4.71 -20.78
CA SER A 36 23.78 4.02 -21.20
C SER A 36 23.18 3.21 -20.06
N ASN A 37 24.03 2.46 -19.35
CA ASN A 37 23.58 1.63 -18.23
C ASN A 37 23.04 2.46 -17.05
N GLN A 38 23.69 3.59 -16.75
CA GLN A 38 23.20 4.53 -15.74
C GLN A 38 21.86 5.15 -16.14
N TYR A 39 21.70 5.51 -17.42
CA TYR A 39 20.46 6.10 -17.93
C TYR A 39 19.31 5.09 -17.91
N VAL A 40 19.53 3.87 -18.40
CA VAL A 40 18.51 2.80 -18.36
C VAL A 40 18.07 2.52 -16.93
N ARG A 41 19.03 2.39 -16.01
CA ARG A 41 18.73 2.18 -14.60
C ARG A 41 17.90 3.32 -13.99
N ALA A 42 18.29 4.56 -14.24
CA ALA A 42 17.57 5.73 -13.71
C ALA A 42 16.14 5.77 -14.22
N ASN A 43 15.94 5.52 -15.52
CA ASN A 43 14.61 5.49 -16.13
C ASN A 43 13.75 4.34 -15.58
N SER A 44 14.33 3.16 -15.41
CA SER A 44 13.60 2.01 -14.88
C SER A 44 13.15 2.23 -13.43
N LEU A 45 14.01 2.81 -12.59
CA LEU A 45 13.63 3.17 -11.21
C LEU A 45 12.57 4.26 -11.18
N GLN A 46 12.64 5.25 -12.07
CA GLN A 46 11.62 6.29 -12.18
C GLN A 46 10.28 5.73 -12.67
N ALA A 47 10.31 4.81 -13.62
CA ALA A 47 9.10 4.13 -14.11
C ALA A 47 8.48 3.26 -13.00
N ALA A 48 9.29 2.52 -12.24
CA ALA A 48 8.82 1.74 -11.09
C ALA A 48 8.18 2.64 -10.03
N GLU A 49 8.81 3.76 -9.69
CA GLU A 49 8.25 4.75 -8.75
C GLU A 49 6.91 5.30 -9.25
N PHE A 50 6.84 5.72 -10.51
CA PHE A 50 5.62 6.26 -11.10
C PHE A 50 4.47 5.26 -11.05
N ASN A 51 4.72 4.03 -11.49
CA ASN A 51 3.72 2.97 -11.48
C ASN A 51 3.29 2.60 -10.05
N LEU A 52 4.24 2.54 -9.10
CA LEU A 52 3.94 2.25 -7.71
C LEU A 52 3.05 3.35 -7.09
N ARG A 53 3.27 4.63 -7.47
CA ARG A 53 2.40 5.74 -7.09
C ARG A 53 0.99 5.62 -7.63
N LEU A 54 0.81 5.14 -8.85
CA LEU A 54 -0.52 4.91 -9.43
C LEU A 54 -1.29 3.84 -8.63
N VAL A 55 -0.62 2.73 -8.29
CA VAL A 55 -1.22 1.68 -7.45
C VAL A 55 -1.55 2.24 -6.06
N ALA A 56 -0.62 2.96 -5.44
CA ALA A 56 -0.84 3.59 -4.14
C ALA A 56 -2.04 4.55 -4.15
N THR A 57 -2.16 5.40 -5.18
CA THR A 57 -3.29 6.33 -5.35
C THR A 57 -4.63 5.60 -5.48
N SER A 58 -4.66 4.47 -6.19
CA SER A 58 -5.87 3.66 -6.33
C SER A 58 -6.30 3.07 -4.98
N ILE A 59 -5.34 2.56 -4.21
CA ILE A 59 -5.59 2.04 -2.85
C ILE A 59 -6.05 3.17 -1.93
N GLU A 60 -5.39 4.32 -1.94
CA GLU A 60 -5.77 5.51 -1.15
C GLU A 60 -7.21 5.93 -1.46
N THR A 61 -7.59 6.00 -2.73
CA THR A 61 -8.95 6.35 -3.14
C THR A 61 -10.00 5.40 -2.53
N SER A 62 -9.69 4.10 -2.50
CA SER A 62 -10.55 3.10 -1.87
C SER A 62 -10.63 3.30 -0.36
N LEU A 63 -9.50 3.51 0.30
CA LEU A 63 -9.44 3.74 1.75
C LEU A 63 -10.11 5.06 2.15
N ASP A 64 -9.99 6.11 1.36
CA ASP A 64 -10.68 7.40 1.59
C ASP A 64 -12.19 7.26 1.42
N SER A 65 -12.63 6.44 0.48
CA SER A 65 -14.06 6.10 0.32
C SER A 65 -14.58 5.32 1.54
N ALA A 66 -13.75 4.46 2.13
CA ALA A 66 -14.07 3.75 3.36
C ALA A 66 -14.19 4.70 4.56
N ASP A 67 -13.23 5.61 4.73
CA ASP A 67 -13.29 6.65 5.77
C ASP A 67 -14.50 7.56 5.59
N ALA A 68 -14.84 7.92 4.35
CA ALA A 68 -16.04 8.71 4.06
C ALA A 68 -17.32 7.98 4.46
N LEU A 69 -17.40 6.66 4.25
CA LEU A 69 -18.53 5.83 4.67
C LEU A 69 -18.65 5.78 6.19
N LEU A 70 -17.54 5.52 6.90
CA LEU A 70 -17.48 5.51 8.36
C LEU A 70 -17.84 6.88 8.95
N ASN A 71 -17.28 7.94 8.38
CA ASN A 71 -17.55 9.31 8.81
C ASN A 71 -19.04 9.66 8.60
N TRP A 72 -19.61 9.33 7.45
CA TRP A 72 -21.03 9.51 7.20
C TRP A 72 -21.88 8.80 8.28
N ALA A 73 -21.59 7.54 8.58
CA ALA A 73 -22.31 6.79 9.60
C ALA A 73 -22.19 7.41 11.00
N SER A 74 -21.02 7.97 11.32
CA SER A 74 -20.76 8.59 12.61
C SER A 74 -21.49 9.92 12.82
N ILE A 75 -21.80 10.66 11.73
CA ILE A 75 -22.44 12.00 11.80
C ILE A 75 -23.91 12.00 11.37
N ASN A 76 -24.38 10.97 10.66
CA ASN A 76 -25.76 10.90 10.18
C ASN A 76 -26.74 10.97 11.34
N SER A 77 -27.70 11.90 11.27
CA SER A 77 -28.61 12.18 12.39
C SER A 77 -29.53 10.99 12.76
N THR A 78 -29.97 10.22 11.76
CA THR A 78 -30.83 9.05 11.96
C THR A 78 -30.07 7.91 12.62
N VAL A 79 -28.85 7.63 12.15
CA VAL A 79 -27.95 6.62 12.75
C VAL A 79 -27.57 7.02 14.17
N ARG A 80 -27.18 8.28 14.38
CA ARG A 80 -26.82 8.80 15.71
C ARG A 80 -27.97 8.72 16.69
N ARG A 81 -29.19 9.05 16.26
CA ARG A 81 -30.38 8.94 17.10
C ARG A 81 -30.63 7.50 17.50
N TYR A 82 -30.57 6.57 16.54
CA TYR A 82 -30.70 5.13 16.78
C TYR A 82 -29.69 4.60 17.81
N ILE A 83 -28.43 5.02 17.68
CA ILE A 83 -27.35 4.57 18.57
C ILE A 83 -27.41 5.21 19.95
N SER A 84 -27.80 6.49 20.07
CA SER A 84 -27.67 7.26 21.31
C SER A 84 -28.91 7.30 22.20
N GLN A 85 -30.09 6.95 21.69
CA GLN A 85 -31.32 6.92 22.50
C GLN A 85 -31.44 5.63 23.31
N GLU A 86 -31.91 5.71 24.56
CA GLU A 86 -32.16 4.53 25.38
C GLU A 86 -33.36 3.75 24.86
N ASP A 87 -34.47 4.46 24.58
CA ASP A 87 -35.68 3.88 24.00
C ASP A 87 -35.80 4.24 22.51
N VAL A 88 -35.73 3.22 21.65
CA VAL A 88 -35.90 3.36 20.20
C VAL A 88 -37.13 2.56 19.78
N ASN A 89 -38.05 3.23 19.12
CA ASN A 89 -39.23 2.56 18.56
C ASN A 89 -38.93 1.88 17.22
N GLY A 90 -39.82 0.99 16.78
CA GLY A 90 -39.67 0.24 15.53
C GLY A 90 -39.47 1.13 14.29
N THR A 91 -40.18 2.27 14.23
CA THR A 91 -40.04 3.21 13.11
C THR A 91 -38.64 3.82 13.02
N GLN A 92 -38.04 4.17 14.16
CA GLN A 92 -36.67 4.71 14.20
C GLN A 92 -35.63 3.65 13.81
N THR A 93 -35.86 2.40 14.21
CA THR A 93 -35.01 1.27 13.83
C THR A 93 -35.06 1.06 12.31
N ILE A 94 -36.25 1.04 11.72
CA ILE A 94 -36.45 0.89 10.28
C ILE A 94 -35.76 2.05 9.54
N ALA A 95 -36.01 3.28 9.96
CA ALA A 95 -35.41 4.46 9.33
C ALA A 95 -33.87 4.44 9.40
N ALA A 96 -33.30 3.99 10.50
CA ALA A 96 -31.84 3.85 10.63
C ALA A 96 -31.30 2.74 9.70
N TYR A 97 -31.99 1.61 9.64
CA TYR A 97 -31.64 0.51 8.76
C TYR A 97 -31.66 0.93 7.30
N GLU A 98 -32.75 1.54 6.85
CA GLU A 98 -32.91 2.03 5.47
C GLU A 98 -31.85 3.05 5.08
N ALA A 99 -31.56 4.01 5.96
CA ALA A 99 -30.53 5.02 5.70
C ALA A 99 -29.14 4.38 5.54
N VAL A 100 -28.79 3.39 6.37
CA VAL A 100 -27.51 2.69 6.28
C VAL A 100 -27.49 1.78 5.05
N GLN A 101 -28.59 1.11 4.76
CA GLN A 101 -28.72 0.24 3.60
C GLN A 101 -28.52 1.01 2.28
N GLU A 102 -29.21 2.15 2.13
CA GLU A 102 -29.07 3.02 0.96
C GLU A 102 -27.59 3.46 0.78
N LYS A 103 -26.96 3.92 1.88
CA LYS A 103 -25.57 4.36 1.83
C LYS A 103 -24.60 3.24 1.53
N TYR A 104 -24.84 2.06 2.08
CA TYR A 104 -24.05 0.86 1.84
C TYR A 104 -24.07 0.46 0.37
N TYR A 105 -25.29 0.35 -0.24
CA TYR A 105 -25.44 -0.05 -1.64
C TYR A 105 -24.99 1.03 -2.63
N SER A 106 -25.01 2.31 -2.25
CA SER A 106 -24.50 3.41 -3.07
C SER A 106 -22.97 3.60 -2.95
N SER A 107 -22.31 2.85 -2.08
CA SER A 107 -20.85 2.94 -1.93
C SER A 107 -20.12 2.31 -3.10
N THR A 108 -19.10 2.98 -3.59
CA THR A 108 -18.15 2.44 -4.60
C THR A 108 -17.41 1.20 -4.11
N LEU A 109 -17.37 1.01 -2.79
CA LEU A 109 -16.73 -0.13 -2.14
C LEU A 109 -17.67 -1.31 -1.88
N TYR A 110 -18.93 -1.23 -2.31
CA TYR A 110 -19.96 -2.24 -2.00
C TYR A 110 -19.47 -3.68 -2.18
N SER A 111 -18.79 -3.99 -3.28
CA SER A 111 -18.27 -5.33 -3.59
C SER A 111 -17.10 -5.77 -2.70
N HIS A 112 -16.41 -4.85 -2.05
CA HIS A 112 -15.23 -5.10 -1.21
C HIS A 112 -15.56 -5.03 0.28
N ILE A 113 -16.80 -4.69 0.65
CA ILE A 113 -17.19 -4.62 2.06
C ILE A 113 -17.57 -6.03 2.55
N LEU A 114 -16.69 -6.61 3.35
CA LEU A 114 -16.96 -7.87 4.05
C LEU A 114 -17.94 -7.66 5.17
N ARG A 115 -17.81 -6.58 5.93
CA ARG A 115 -18.67 -6.20 7.03
C ARG A 115 -18.71 -4.70 7.24
N PHE A 116 -19.90 -4.15 7.35
CA PHE A 116 -20.14 -2.81 7.86
C PHE A 116 -21.00 -2.91 9.11
N PHE A 117 -20.48 -2.45 10.24
CA PHE A 117 -21.08 -2.65 11.55
C PHE A 117 -21.11 -1.34 12.32
N ILE A 118 -22.26 -1.04 12.90
CA ILE A 118 -22.48 0.13 13.75
C ILE A 118 -23.06 -0.37 15.06
N THR A 119 -22.47 0.00 16.19
CA THR A 119 -22.90 -0.50 17.50
C THR A 119 -22.83 0.57 18.58
N ASN A 120 -23.54 0.34 19.68
CA ASN A 120 -23.45 1.13 20.90
C ASN A 120 -23.04 0.27 22.13
N GLU A 121 -22.93 0.91 23.29
CA GLU A 121 -22.56 0.25 24.54
C GLU A 121 -23.63 -0.73 25.03
N ASN A 122 -24.90 -0.57 24.59
CA ASN A 122 -26.06 -1.38 25.00
C ASN A 122 -26.34 -2.52 24.00
N ASP A 123 -25.34 -2.95 23.22
CA ASP A 123 -25.42 -4.04 22.21
C ASP A 123 -26.41 -3.79 21.06
N ARG A 124 -26.94 -2.57 20.93
CA ARG A 124 -27.75 -2.22 19.77
C ARG A 124 -26.81 -2.07 18.58
N HIS A 125 -27.17 -2.73 17.48
CA HIS A 125 -26.31 -2.73 16.30
C HIS A 125 -27.07 -2.76 14.97
N LEU A 126 -26.43 -2.29 13.93
CA LEU A 126 -26.78 -2.49 12.53
C LEU A 126 -25.62 -3.17 11.84
N GLN A 127 -25.90 -4.15 10.99
CA GLN A 127 -24.87 -4.90 10.27
C GLN A 127 -25.27 -5.08 8.81
N PHE A 128 -24.27 -4.86 7.92
CA PHE A 128 -24.34 -5.09 6.48
C PHE A 128 -23.04 -5.76 6.02
N GLY A 129 -23.02 -6.35 4.85
CA GLY A 129 -21.83 -6.96 4.23
C GLY A 129 -22.07 -8.40 3.80
N THR A 130 -21.04 -8.96 3.14
CA THR A 130 -21.08 -10.33 2.59
C THR A 130 -20.90 -11.39 3.68
N LEU A 131 -20.16 -11.07 4.74
CA LEU A 131 -20.02 -11.95 5.90
C LEU A 131 -21.24 -11.82 6.82
N ASN A 132 -22.32 -12.47 6.42
CA ASN A 132 -23.55 -12.52 7.18
C ASN A 132 -23.47 -13.70 8.15
N SER A 133 -23.08 -13.47 9.40
CA SER A 133 -23.08 -14.51 10.37
C SER A 133 -24.18 -14.28 11.40
N SER A 134 -25.03 -15.29 11.57
CA SER A 134 -25.89 -15.46 12.73
C SER A 134 -25.11 -15.88 13.99
N ALA A 135 -23.78 -16.01 13.89
CA ALA A 135 -22.93 -16.29 15.03
C ALA A 135 -23.05 -15.14 16.05
N ALA A 136 -23.25 -15.48 17.31
CA ALA A 136 -23.33 -14.51 18.38
C ALA A 136 -22.07 -13.65 18.38
N LEU A 137 -22.26 -12.34 18.14
CA LEU A 137 -21.17 -11.37 18.16
C LEU A 137 -20.48 -11.45 19.52
N ASN A 138 -19.17 -11.64 19.50
CA ASN A 138 -18.40 -11.69 20.74
C ASN A 138 -18.26 -10.28 21.32
N ARG A 139 -19.12 -9.97 22.31
CA ARG A 139 -19.20 -8.66 22.97
C ARG A 139 -17.86 -8.21 23.55
N THR A 140 -17.08 -9.14 24.09
CA THR A 140 -15.76 -8.84 24.67
C THR A 140 -14.80 -8.40 23.60
N THR A 141 -14.78 -9.06 22.46
CA THR A 141 -13.94 -8.71 21.32
C THR A 141 -14.34 -7.37 20.72
N ILE A 142 -15.64 -7.10 20.59
CA ILE A 142 -16.16 -5.79 20.16
C ILE A 142 -15.65 -4.70 21.09
N LYS A 143 -15.83 -4.84 22.40
CA LYS A 143 -15.36 -3.85 23.37
C LYS A 143 -13.85 -3.65 23.31
N GLN A 144 -13.07 -4.71 23.19
CA GLN A 144 -11.62 -4.60 23.06
C GLN A 144 -11.20 -3.88 21.78
N PHE A 145 -11.86 -4.16 20.66
CA PHE A 145 -11.61 -3.49 19.40
C PHE A 145 -11.94 -1.99 19.46
N LEU A 146 -13.11 -1.66 20.04
CA LEU A 146 -13.60 -0.29 20.21
C LEU A 146 -12.76 0.54 21.21
N THR A 147 -12.14 -0.12 22.19
CA THR A 147 -11.29 0.57 23.19
C THR A 147 -9.83 0.70 22.77
N LYS A 148 -9.33 -0.17 21.89
CA LYS A 148 -7.90 -0.18 21.49
C LYS A 148 -7.50 0.90 20.48
N GLY A 149 -8.44 1.64 19.98
CA GLY A 149 -8.11 2.74 19.08
C GLY A 149 -8.81 2.66 17.73
N TYR A 150 -8.94 3.80 17.18
CA TYR A 150 -9.51 4.08 15.89
C TYR A 150 -8.38 4.13 14.86
N GLY A 151 -8.57 3.54 13.72
CA GLY A 151 -7.59 3.55 12.65
C GLY A 151 -7.64 2.28 11.79
N MET A 152 -6.74 2.22 10.84
CA MET A 152 -6.62 1.10 9.92
C MET A 152 -5.77 -0.02 10.55
N GLN A 153 -6.24 -1.24 10.45
CA GLN A 153 -5.53 -2.45 10.89
C GLN A 153 -5.67 -3.55 9.84
N PHE A 154 -4.65 -4.38 9.71
CA PHE A 154 -4.71 -5.61 8.94
C PHE A 154 -4.85 -6.79 9.92
N THR A 155 -5.98 -7.50 9.85
CA THR A 155 -6.33 -8.54 10.81
C THR A 155 -7.39 -9.47 10.23
N THR A 156 -7.61 -10.60 10.90
CA THR A 156 -8.87 -11.35 10.72
C THR A 156 -10.01 -10.52 11.31
N ASP A 157 -11.22 -10.62 10.77
CA ASP A 157 -12.36 -9.88 11.31
C ASP A 157 -12.61 -10.31 12.77
N PRO A 158 -12.38 -9.40 13.75
CA PRO A 158 -12.53 -9.76 15.16
C PRO A 158 -13.95 -10.13 15.55
N LEU A 159 -14.94 -9.78 14.72
CA LEU A 159 -16.35 -10.09 14.95
C LEU A 159 -16.73 -11.46 14.41
N LEU A 160 -15.87 -12.09 13.60
CA LEU A 160 -16.11 -13.39 12.98
C LEU A 160 -14.84 -14.26 13.06
N PRO A 161 -14.70 -15.10 14.09
CA PRO A 161 -13.59 -16.04 14.19
C PRO A 161 -13.51 -16.93 12.94
N GLY A 162 -12.30 -17.08 12.39
CA GLY A 162 -12.06 -17.86 11.17
C GLY A 162 -12.39 -17.13 9.86
N SER A 163 -12.69 -15.84 9.92
CA SER A 163 -12.81 -15.01 8.72
C SER A 163 -11.47 -14.89 7.99
N PRO A 164 -11.49 -14.57 6.68
CA PRO A 164 -10.27 -14.21 5.97
C PRO A 164 -9.65 -12.95 6.56
N ASP A 165 -8.37 -12.75 6.26
CA ASP A 165 -7.70 -11.49 6.57
C ASP A 165 -8.39 -10.32 5.87
N CYS A 166 -8.51 -9.21 6.56
CA CYS A 166 -9.21 -8.02 6.09
C CYS A 166 -8.48 -6.74 6.52
N ILE A 167 -8.82 -5.65 5.86
CA ILE A 167 -8.44 -4.32 6.32
C ILE A 167 -9.59 -3.79 7.15
N ALA A 168 -9.35 -3.65 8.44
CA ALA A 168 -10.32 -3.16 9.41
C ALA A 168 -10.12 -1.68 9.68
N LEU A 169 -11.20 -0.91 9.61
CA LEU A 169 -11.24 0.50 9.98
C LEU A 169 -12.33 0.71 11.02
N SER A 170 -12.11 1.64 11.95
CA SER A 170 -13.12 1.99 12.93
C SER A 170 -13.09 3.46 13.30
N GLN A 171 -14.27 4.00 13.64
CA GLN A 171 -14.43 5.38 14.10
C GLN A 171 -15.47 5.46 15.23
N PRO A 172 -15.30 6.40 16.20
CA PRO A 172 -16.27 6.60 17.25
C PRO A 172 -17.51 7.32 16.74
N VAL A 173 -18.68 6.92 17.20
CA VAL A 173 -19.91 7.71 17.08
C VAL A 173 -20.04 8.60 18.31
N ARG A 174 -19.94 9.92 18.13
CA ARG A 174 -19.99 10.90 19.21
C ARG A 174 -21.38 11.49 19.35
N SER A 175 -21.76 11.87 20.58
CA SER A 175 -23.01 12.60 20.81
C SER A 175 -22.96 14.00 20.14
N GLY A 176 -24.12 14.57 19.82
CA GLY A 176 -24.22 15.92 19.21
C GLY A 176 -23.60 17.05 20.04
N LYS A 177 -23.32 16.81 21.32
CA LYS A 177 -22.63 17.76 22.22
C LYS A 177 -21.13 17.47 22.37
N GLY A 178 -20.58 16.62 21.54
CA GLY A 178 -19.13 16.54 21.25
C GLY A 178 -18.23 15.72 22.17
N THR A 179 -18.66 15.34 23.36
CA THR A 179 -17.75 14.81 24.37
C THR A 179 -18.01 13.35 24.77
N LEU A 180 -19.22 12.83 24.58
CA LEU A 180 -19.54 11.46 24.98
C LEU A 180 -19.48 10.51 23.78
N HIS A 181 -18.68 9.47 23.91
CA HIS A 181 -18.67 8.31 23.05
C HIS A 181 -19.96 7.54 23.22
N ARG A 182 -20.76 7.37 22.17
CA ARG A 182 -22.07 6.69 22.23
C ARG A 182 -22.09 5.37 21.51
N GLY A 183 -21.06 5.08 20.74
CA GLY A 183 -20.94 3.88 19.97
C GLY A 183 -19.76 3.95 19.00
N SER A 184 -19.69 3.00 18.10
CA SER A 184 -18.63 2.90 17.11
C SER A 184 -19.15 2.40 15.78
N THR A 185 -18.51 2.85 14.73
CA THR A 185 -18.64 2.30 13.38
C THR A 185 -17.41 1.48 13.06
N TYR A 186 -17.61 0.39 12.38
CA TYR A 186 -16.58 -0.57 11.99
C TYR A 186 -16.79 -1.02 10.56
N LEU A 187 -15.71 -1.11 9.81
CA LEU A 187 -15.69 -1.56 8.42
C LEU A 187 -14.56 -2.58 8.24
N ALA A 188 -14.90 -3.77 7.77
CA ALA A 188 -13.95 -4.76 7.29
C ALA A 188 -14.02 -4.80 5.77
N LEU A 189 -12.88 -4.58 5.13
CA LEU A 189 -12.72 -4.60 3.68
C LEU A 189 -11.91 -5.80 3.25
N ASP A 190 -12.27 -6.37 2.11
CA ASP A 190 -11.50 -7.39 1.45
C ASP A 190 -10.10 -6.87 1.08
N THR A 191 -9.10 -7.74 1.15
CA THR A 191 -7.74 -7.47 0.71
C THR A 191 -7.64 -7.16 -0.78
N ALA A 192 -8.67 -7.48 -1.55
CA ALA A 192 -8.79 -7.14 -2.97
C ALA A 192 -8.64 -5.63 -3.23
N ILE A 193 -8.97 -4.75 -2.29
CA ILE A 193 -8.71 -3.31 -2.43
C ILE A 193 -7.23 -2.97 -2.57
N ILE A 194 -6.33 -3.86 -2.13
CA ILE A 194 -4.86 -3.75 -2.32
C ILE A 194 -4.43 -4.58 -3.52
N THR A 195 -4.91 -5.82 -3.63
CA THR A 195 -4.38 -6.76 -4.61
C THR A 195 -4.89 -6.50 -6.03
N ASP A 196 -6.12 -6.00 -6.20
CA ASP A 196 -6.68 -5.71 -7.52
C ASP A 196 -5.95 -4.56 -8.24
N PRO A 197 -5.68 -3.40 -7.61
CA PRO A 197 -4.84 -2.38 -8.22
C PRO A 197 -3.43 -2.88 -8.55
N ALA A 198 -2.89 -3.78 -7.72
CA ALA A 198 -1.57 -4.36 -7.90
C ALA A 198 -1.55 -5.44 -9.00
N ALA A 199 -2.66 -6.13 -9.28
CA ALA A 199 -2.74 -7.18 -10.31
C ALA A 199 -2.46 -6.66 -11.72
N GLY A 200 -2.81 -5.40 -12.00
CA GLY A 200 -2.47 -4.72 -13.27
C GLY A 200 -1.02 -4.27 -13.37
N TYR A 201 -0.25 -4.42 -12.31
CA TYR A 201 1.14 -4.01 -12.26
C TYR A 201 2.06 -5.08 -12.83
N SER A 202 2.71 -4.75 -13.96
CA SER A 202 3.66 -5.65 -14.61
C SER A 202 5.00 -5.62 -13.87
N LEU A 203 5.30 -6.69 -13.14
CA LEU A 203 6.60 -6.86 -12.49
C LEU A 203 7.62 -7.38 -13.50
N THR A 204 8.84 -6.83 -13.45
CA THR A 204 9.99 -7.39 -14.17
C THR A 204 10.43 -8.71 -13.51
N ASP A 205 11.07 -9.58 -14.27
CA ASP A 205 11.54 -10.88 -13.77
C ASP A 205 12.41 -10.72 -12.51
N GLY A 206 12.08 -11.50 -11.49
CA GLY A 206 12.75 -11.45 -10.19
C GLY A 206 12.39 -10.26 -9.29
N SER A 207 11.49 -9.37 -9.74
CA SER A 207 10.95 -8.29 -8.89
C SER A 207 9.86 -8.83 -7.97
N ALA A 208 9.70 -8.18 -6.80
CA ALA A 208 8.64 -8.49 -5.86
C ALA A 208 7.96 -7.22 -5.37
N LEU A 209 6.65 -7.31 -5.14
CA LEU A 209 5.83 -6.22 -4.64
C LEU A 209 5.31 -6.58 -3.24
N TYR A 210 5.37 -5.61 -2.34
CA TYR A 210 4.98 -5.79 -0.95
C TYR A 210 4.04 -4.68 -0.49
N TRP A 211 3.15 -5.07 0.42
CA TRP A 211 2.37 -4.16 1.26
C TRP A 211 3.01 -4.11 2.64
N GLU A 212 3.37 -2.92 3.11
CA GLU A 212 3.89 -2.69 4.46
C GLU A 212 2.86 -1.93 5.27
N MET A 213 2.60 -2.39 6.50
CA MET A 213 1.75 -1.68 7.44
C MET A 213 2.28 -1.83 8.87
N GLY A 214 2.66 -0.71 9.47
CA GLY A 214 3.35 -0.69 10.75
C GLY A 214 4.70 -1.40 10.68
N SER A 215 4.87 -2.48 11.46
CA SER A 215 6.10 -3.30 11.45
C SER A 215 5.99 -4.57 10.62
N ARG A 216 4.84 -4.84 9.99
CA ARG A 216 4.54 -6.07 9.26
C ARG A 216 4.65 -5.84 7.77
N LEU A 217 5.03 -6.88 7.04
CA LEU A 217 5.23 -6.89 5.60
C LEU A 217 4.49 -8.08 4.99
N TRP A 218 3.76 -7.84 3.89
CA TRP A 218 3.07 -8.89 3.12
C TRP A 218 3.52 -8.81 1.68
N GLN A 219 3.88 -9.94 1.11
CA GLN A 219 4.12 -10.05 -0.32
C GLN A 219 2.78 -10.07 -1.07
N ILE A 220 2.68 -9.27 -2.12
CA ILE A 220 1.54 -9.27 -3.05
C ILE A 220 1.90 -10.21 -4.20
N GLN A 221 1.19 -11.32 -4.30
CA GLN A 221 1.43 -12.31 -5.35
C GLN A 221 0.13 -13.01 -5.73
N ASN A 222 -0.14 -13.10 -7.02
CA ASN A 222 -1.31 -13.81 -7.58
C ASN A 222 -2.64 -13.40 -6.96
N GLY A 223 -2.83 -12.08 -6.71
CA GLY A 223 -4.07 -11.55 -6.12
C GLY A 223 -4.24 -11.85 -4.63
N SER A 224 -3.18 -12.26 -3.93
CA SER A 224 -3.19 -12.55 -2.50
C SER A 224 -2.09 -11.83 -1.74
N LEU A 225 -2.31 -11.65 -0.43
CA LEU A 225 -1.33 -11.11 0.52
C LEU A 225 -0.80 -12.25 1.37
N THR A 226 0.51 -12.47 1.35
CA THR A 226 1.17 -13.47 2.19
C THR A 226 2.13 -12.77 3.13
N GLU A 227 1.91 -12.92 4.45
CA GLU A 227 2.81 -12.31 5.44
C GLU A 227 4.21 -12.90 5.32
N THR A 228 5.20 -12.03 5.37
CA THR A 228 6.61 -12.40 5.28
C THR A 228 7.41 -11.69 6.38
N GLU A 229 8.60 -12.20 6.66
CA GLU A 229 9.51 -11.53 7.57
C GLU A 229 9.89 -10.15 7.02
N ASN A 230 9.77 -9.11 7.84
CA ASN A 230 10.10 -7.75 7.43
C ASN A 230 11.62 -7.51 7.45
N ARG A 231 12.31 -8.02 6.43
CA ARG A 231 13.76 -7.81 6.20
C ARG A 231 14.07 -6.40 5.70
N LEU A 232 13.04 -5.60 5.37
CA LEU A 232 13.19 -4.25 4.87
C LEU A 232 13.15 -3.19 5.99
N ARG A 233 12.90 -3.60 7.23
CA ARG A 233 12.77 -2.69 8.37
C ARG A 233 14.04 -1.89 8.67
N GLU A 234 15.21 -2.48 8.44
CA GLU A 234 16.52 -1.87 8.74
C GLU A 234 17.14 -1.17 7.53
N VAL A 235 16.39 -1.07 6.42
CA VAL A 235 16.88 -0.41 5.22
C VAL A 235 16.93 1.09 5.44
N ASP A 236 18.09 1.68 5.21
CA ASP A 236 18.26 3.14 5.19
C ASP A 236 17.73 3.69 3.85
N TYR A 237 16.57 4.32 3.91
CA TYR A 237 15.91 4.88 2.74
C TYR A 237 16.33 6.31 2.50
N THR A 238 16.80 6.60 1.29
CA THR A 238 17.07 7.97 0.86
C THR A 238 15.80 8.59 0.27
N LEU A 239 15.36 9.71 0.85
CA LEU A 239 14.23 10.48 0.34
C LEU A 239 14.56 10.99 -1.07
N ARG A 240 13.75 10.66 -2.06
CA ARG A 240 13.98 11.06 -3.45
C ARG A 240 13.05 12.15 -3.95
N THR A 241 11.80 12.14 -3.57
CA THR A 241 10.84 13.12 -4.08
C THR A 241 9.69 13.32 -3.11
N GLU A 242 9.46 14.56 -2.71
CA GLU A 242 8.18 15.01 -2.18
C GLU A 242 7.34 15.50 -3.36
N SER A 243 6.32 14.77 -3.75
CA SER A 243 5.38 15.26 -4.76
C SER A 243 4.42 16.24 -4.10
N LYS A 244 4.66 17.52 -4.29
CA LYS A 244 3.71 18.59 -3.92
C LYS A 244 2.68 18.81 -5.04
N SER A 245 1.97 17.78 -5.43
CA SER A 245 0.80 17.93 -6.27
C SER A 245 -0.41 18.07 -5.35
N GLY A 246 -0.89 19.25 -5.16
CA GLY A 246 -1.97 19.83 -4.38
C GLY A 246 -3.07 19.02 -3.69
N VAL A 247 -3.07 17.70 -3.75
CA VAL A 247 -4.12 16.84 -3.16
C VAL A 247 -3.55 15.65 -2.37
N THR A 248 -2.36 15.13 -2.68
CA THR A 248 -1.79 13.97 -1.99
C THR A 248 -0.26 14.09 -1.88
N GLU A 249 0.24 14.15 -0.64
CA GLU A 249 1.68 14.13 -0.35
C GLU A 249 2.16 12.67 -0.24
N GLN A 250 2.29 11.97 -1.37
CA GLN A 250 2.96 10.67 -1.38
C GLN A 250 4.48 10.87 -1.37
N THR A 251 5.13 10.31 -0.37
CA THR A 251 6.59 10.33 -0.28
C THR A 251 7.17 9.06 -0.90
N ALA A 252 8.09 9.23 -1.85
CA ALA A 252 8.82 8.12 -2.44
C ALA A 252 10.24 8.05 -1.91
N TRP A 253 10.66 6.83 -1.60
CA TRP A 253 11.98 6.50 -1.08
C TRP A 253 12.67 5.50 -1.97
N GLN A 254 13.98 5.60 -2.08
CA GLN A 254 14.79 4.62 -2.80
C GLN A 254 15.99 4.22 -1.96
N SER A 255 16.38 2.95 -2.08
CA SER A 255 17.59 2.43 -1.46
C SER A 255 18.18 1.29 -2.29
N LYS A 256 19.40 0.89 -1.94
CA LYS A 256 20.04 -0.31 -2.47
C LYS A 256 20.30 -1.24 -1.30
N VAL A 257 19.84 -2.49 -1.40
CA VAL A 257 19.97 -3.49 -0.33
C VAL A 257 20.56 -4.78 -0.88
N GLN A 258 21.17 -5.56 0.00
CA GLN A 258 21.59 -6.91 -0.29
C GLN A 258 20.72 -7.88 0.52
N LEU A 259 19.98 -8.76 -0.16
CA LEU A 259 19.14 -9.77 0.44
C LEU A 259 19.57 -11.14 -0.13
N ASP A 260 19.82 -12.10 0.74
CA ASP A 260 20.22 -13.48 0.37
C ASP A 260 21.40 -13.52 -0.64
N GLY A 261 22.37 -12.59 -0.48
CA GLY A 261 23.54 -12.48 -1.36
C GLY A 261 23.28 -11.79 -2.71
N GLN A 262 22.06 -11.40 -3.00
CA GLN A 262 21.70 -10.64 -4.21
C GLN A 262 21.48 -9.16 -3.89
N ASN A 263 21.85 -8.30 -4.85
CA ASN A 263 21.63 -6.87 -4.73
C ASN A 263 20.29 -6.48 -5.35
N TYR A 264 19.52 -5.66 -4.63
CA TYR A 264 18.24 -5.11 -5.07
C TYR A 264 18.23 -3.59 -4.95
N TYR A 265 17.46 -2.96 -5.81
CA TYR A 265 16.96 -1.62 -5.60
C TYR A 265 15.58 -1.70 -4.97
N VAL A 266 15.35 -0.88 -3.96
CA VAL A 266 14.07 -0.79 -3.27
C VAL A 266 13.44 0.53 -3.63
N VAL A 267 12.17 0.49 -4.04
CA VAL A 267 11.33 1.67 -4.22
C VAL A 267 10.18 1.54 -3.24
N LYS A 268 10.00 2.54 -2.38
CA LYS A 268 8.93 2.58 -1.38
C LYS A 268 8.09 3.83 -1.60
N VAL A 269 6.77 3.67 -1.64
CA VAL A 269 5.79 4.75 -1.72
C VAL A 269 4.87 4.66 -0.52
N THR A 270 4.86 5.70 0.32
CA THR A 270 3.98 5.77 1.49
C THR A 270 2.59 6.25 1.10
N LEU A 271 1.57 5.70 1.75
CA LEU A 271 0.21 6.18 1.62
C LEU A 271 0.01 7.41 2.52
N ASN A 272 -0.62 8.44 1.96
CA ASN A 272 -0.83 9.70 2.64
C ASN A 272 -1.67 9.54 3.92
N GLY A 273 -1.16 10.12 5.03
CA GLY A 273 -1.83 10.11 6.33
C GLY A 273 -2.03 8.72 6.96
N ARG A 274 -1.39 7.66 6.40
CA ARG A 274 -1.54 6.28 6.86
C ARG A 274 -0.19 5.65 7.17
N SER A 275 -0.13 4.78 8.18
CA SER A 275 1.06 4.00 8.52
C SER A 275 1.19 2.78 7.60
N ALA A 276 1.07 3.00 6.28
CA ALA A 276 1.14 1.97 5.27
C ALA A 276 1.94 2.44 4.06
N ALA A 277 2.54 1.50 3.34
CA ALA A 277 3.34 1.76 2.16
C ALA A 277 3.28 0.59 1.17
N LEU A 278 3.53 0.89 -0.10
CA LEU A 278 3.89 -0.10 -1.11
C LEU A 278 5.40 -0.11 -1.28
N VAL A 279 5.98 -1.30 -1.35
CA VAL A 279 7.43 -1.48 -1.51
C VAL A 279 7.68 -2.44 -2.67
N GLN A 280 8.52 -2.03 -3.60
CA GLN A 280 8.98 -2.87 -4.70
C GLN A 280 10.47 -3.17 -4.58
N LEU A 281 10.83 -4.44 -4.73
CA LEU A 281 12.19 -4.91 -4.91
C LEU A 281 12.45 -5.14 -6.40
N LEU A 282 13.54 -4.59 -6.89
CA LEU A 282 14.02 -4.70 -8.29
C LEU A 282 15.42 -5.30 -8.26
N PRO A 283 15.68 -6.47 -8.89
CA PRO A 283 17.01 -7.06 -8.91
C PRO A 283 18.01 -6.12 -9.61
N ALA A 284 19.18 -5.93 -9.01
CA ALA A 284 20.17 -5.00 -9.56
C ALA A 284 20.83 -5.50 -10.85
N ASN A 285 20.69 -6.79 -11.15
CA ASN A 285 21.18 -7.42 -12.38
C ASN A 285 20.22 -7.30 -13.57
N THR A 286 19.07 -6.69 -13.37
CA THR A 286 18.07 -6.46 -14.44
C THR A 286 18.45 -5.23 -15.31
N PHE A 287 19.46 -4.45 -14.88
CA PHE A 287 19.87 -3.19 -15.50
C PHE A 287 21.28 -3.25 -16.10
#